data_779a4a285ca9eb911abd1c7c4d21ec7e
#
_entry.id   779a4a285ca9eb911abd1c7c4d21ec7e
#
_cell.length_a   1.000
_cell.length_b   1.000
_cell.length_c   1.000
_cell.angle_alpha   90.00
_cell.angle_beta   90.00
_cell.angle_gamma   90.00
#
_symmetry.space_group_name_H-M   'P 1'
#
loop_
_entity.id
_entity.type
_entity.pdbx_description
1 polymer ?
#
loop_
_entity_poly.entity_id
_entity_poly.type
_entity_poly.pdbx_seq_one_letter_code
_entity_poly.pdbx_strand_id
1 'polypeptide(L)'
;GGASTDFMTASDEHLDLVMDFDPIMKAGTRLGTCLMMVVDETQDMVSLSHNLQKFFQRESCGWCTPCRDGLPWGVKILDAIDNGQGTADDVEKLGELTRDLWLGKTFCAHAPGAMEPLMSALKYFRHEFDGKIASTTNAVEQGEV
;
A
#
# COMPACT_ATOMS: atom_id res chain seq x y z
N GLY A 1 -5.64 -3.87 12.42
CA GLY A 1 -5.91 -2.64 13.04
C GLY A 1 -6.60 -1.55 12.23
N GLY A 2 -7.41 -1.84 11.25
CA GLY A 2 -8.05 -0.86 10.37
C GLY A 2 -7.24 -0.53 9.11
N ALA A 3 -7.76 0.39 8.28
CA ALA A 3 -7.18 0.69 6.97
C ALA A 3 -5.79 1.36 7.03
N SER A 4 -5.43 1.98 8.15
CA SER A 4 -4.18 2.73 8.34
C SER A 4 -3.14 1.97 9.16
N THR A 5 -3.01 0.66 8.95
CA THR A 5 -2.02 -0.19 9.62
C THR A 5 -1.31 -1.09 8.62
N ASP A 6 -0.10 -1.49 8.96
CA ASP A 6 0.68 -2.41 8.14
C ASP A 6 0.01 -3.78 8.03
N PHE A 7 0.20 -4.43 6.89
CA PHE A 7 -0.19 -5.81 6.69
C PHE A 7 0.69 -6.76 7.52
N MET A 8 0.09 -7.85 7.94
CA MET A 8 0.77 -8.99 8.52
C MET A 8 0.63 -10.18 7.58
N THR A 9 1.65 -11.00 7.48
CA THR A 9 1.65 -12.20 6.65
C THR A 9 1.26 -13.44 7.48
N ALA A 10 0.91 -14.54 6.83
CA ALA A 10 0.66 -15.82 7.49
C ALA A 10 1.97 -16.56 7.84
N SER A 11 2.99 -15.85 8.32
CA SER A 11 4.21 -16.45 8.86
C SER A 11 3.96 -16.97 10.28
N ASP A 12 4.70 -18.00 10.70
CA ASP A 12 4.60 -18.56 12.04
C ASP A 12 4.77 -17.50 13.14
N GLU A 13 5.68 -16.54 12.90
CA GLU A 13 5.91 -15.41 13.80
C GLU A 13 4.64 -14.55 13.99
N HIS A 14 3.88 -14.30 12.92
CA HIS A 14 2.67 -13.49 13.00
C HIS A 14 1.46 -14.28 13.47
N LEU A 15 1.35 -15.57 13.13
CA LEU A 15 0.21 -16.41 13.51
C LEU A 15 0.17 -16.71 15.01
N ASP A 16 1.34 -16.81 15.65
CA ASP A 16 1.45 -17.08 17.09
C ASP A 16 1.43 -15.82 17.96
N LEU A 17 1.29 -14.61 17.34
CA LEU A 17 1.23 -13.38 18.09
C LEU A 17 -0.01 -13.30 19.00
N VAL A 18 0.23 -12.92 20.24
CA VAL A 18 -0.86 -12.59 21.16
C VAL A 18 -1.57 -11.34 20.67
N MET A 19 -2.90 -11.40 20.56
CA MET A 19 -3.76 -10.29 20.13
C MET A 19 -3.89 -9.24 21.26
N ASP A 20 -2.79 -8.54 21.53
CA ASP A 20 -2.72 -7.45 22.49
C ASP A 20 -1.90 -6.29 21.89
N PHE A 21 -2.03 -5.09 22.44
CA PHE A 21 -1.43 -3.87 21.88
C PHE A 21 0.10 -3.96 21.81
N ASP A 22 0.76 -4.37 22.89
CA ASP A 22 2.22 -4.41 22.96
C ASP A 22 2.85 -5.46 22.02
N PRO A 23 2.38 -6.72 21.96
CA PRO A 23 2.92 -7.70 21.01
C PRO A 23 2.75 -7.27 19.56
N ILE A 24 1.57 -6.78 19.19
CA ILE A 24 1.29 -6.33 17.83
C ILE A 24 2.15 -5.11 17.45
N MET A 25 2.36 -4.18 18.38
CA MET A 25 3.24 -3.03 18.13
C MET A 25 4.72 -3.45 17.98
N LYS A 26 5.18 -4.43 18.75
CA LYS A 26 6.54 -4.99 18.62
C LYS A 26 6.75 -5.73 17.29
N ALA A 27 5.69 -6.30 16.72
CA ALA A 27 5.71 -6.93 15.41
C ALA A 27 5.73 -5.91 14.25
N GLY A 28 5.68 -4.60 14.54
CA GLY A 28 5.83 -3.54 13.54
C GLY A 28 4.51 -3.03 12.96
N THR A 29 3.37 -3.38 13.55
CA THR A 29 2.06 -2.84 13.15
C THR A 29 1.27 -2.38 14.37
N ARG A 30 -0.02 -2.12 14.26
CA ARG A 30 -0.87 -1.65 15.35
C ARG A 30 -2.19 -2.40 15.42
N LEU A 31 -2.66 -2.68 16.63
CA LEU A 31 -3.99 -3.26 16.82
C LEU A 31 -5.11 -2.25 16.47
N GLY A 32 -4.85 -0.94 16.65
CA GLY A 32 -5.74 0.16 16.23
C GLY A 32 -7.16 -0.01 16.75
N THR A 33 -8.12 -0.11 15.81
CA THR A 33 -9.55 -0.32 16.11
C THR A 33 -9.91 -1.79 16.34
N CYS A 34 -8.94 -2.68 16.44
CA CYS A 34 -9.12 -4.12 16.53
C CYS A 34 -9.85 -4.75 15.33
N LEU A 35 -9.94 -4.01 14.20
CA LEU A 35 -10.47 -4.59 12.96
C LEU A 35 -9.45 -5.60 12.41
N MET A 36 -9.93 -6.79 12.09
CA MET A 36 -9.15 -7.82 11.41
C MET A 36 -9.82 -8.11 10.06
N MET A 37 -9.06 -7.94 8.98
CA MET A 37 -9.42 -8.38 7.65
C MET A 37 -8.44 -9.48 7.24
N VAL A 38 -8.96 -10.65 6.94
CA VAL A 38 -8.16 -11.77 6.45
C VAL A 38 -8.39 -11.88 4.95
N VAL A 39 -7.31 -11.89 4.22
CA VAL A 39 -7.29 -12.11 2.77
C VAL A 39 -6.44 -13.33 2.45
N ASP A 40 -6.80 -14.06 1.43
CA ASP A 40 -6.08 -15.24 0.96
C ASP A 40 -5.39 -14.95 -0.39
N GLU A 41 -4.74 -15.97 -0.94
CA GLU A 41 -4.00 -15.90 -2.19
C GLU A 41 -4.84 -15.63 -3.45
N THR A 42 -6.17 -15.60 -3.32
CA THR A 42 -7.06 -15.22 -4.42
C THR A 42 -7.20 -13.71 -4.57
N GLN A 43 -6.74 -12.94 -3.56
CA GLN A 43 -6.80 -11.49 -3.57
C GLN A 43 -5.52 -10.90 -4.14
N ASP A 44 -5.68 -9.99 -5.08
CA ASP A 44 -4.60 -9.21 -5.67
C ASP A 44 -4.21 -8.06 -4.74
N MET A 45 -2.99 -8.07 -4.22
CA MET A 45 -2.52 -7.08 -3.26
C MET A 45 -2.28 -5.71 -3.89
N VAL A 46 -2.06 -5.62 -5.21
CA VAL A 46 -1.98 -4.34 -5.93
C VAL A 46 -3.35 -3.69 -5.97
N SER A 47 -4.38 -4.44 -6.38
CA SER A 47 -5.77 -3.96 -6.43
C SER A 47 -6.30 -3.60 -5.04
N LEU A 48 -5.95 -4.38 -4.01
CA LEU A 48 -6.30 -4.06 -2.62
C LEU A 48 -5.63 -2.77 -2.16
N SER A 49 -4.34 -2.60 -2.41
CA SER A 49 -3.60 -1.38 -2.09
C SER A 49 -4.17 -0.16 -2.83
N HIS A 50 -4.50 -0.32 -4.11
CA HIS A 50 -5.14 0.70 -4.93
C HIS A 50 -6.48 1.14 -4.33
N ASN A 51 -7.33 0.20 -3.92
CA ASN A 51 -8.60 0.51 -3.26
C ASN A 51 -8.42 1.27 -1.95
N LEU A 52 -7.45 0.88 -1.11
CA LEU A 52 -7.13 1.58 0.13
C LEU A 52 -6.63 3.01 -0.15
N GLN A 53 -5.75 3.20 -1.12
CA GLN A 53 -5.24 4.53 -1.47
C GLN A 53 -6.35 5.44 -2.03
N LYS A 54 -7.30 4.92 -2.82
CA LYS A 54 -8.50 5.67 -3.25
C LYS A 54 -9.34 6.15 -2.06
N PHE A 55 -9.48 5.33 -1.03
CA PHE A 55 -10.15 5.73 0.21
C PHE A 55 -9.41 6.91 0.85
N PHE A 56 -8.11 6.81 1.10
CA PHE A 56 -7.34 7.88 1.73
C PHE A 56 -7.29 9.16 0.90
N GLN A 57 -7.22 9.06 -0.42
CA GLN A 57 -7.33 10.20 -1.33
C GLN A 57 -8.66 10.94 -1.12
N ARG A 58 -9.77 10.22 -1.09
CA ARG A 58 -11.11 10.80 -0.95
C ARG A 58 -11.34 11.44 0.42
N GLU A 59 -10.79 10.83 1.46
CA GLU A 59 -10.95 11.30 2.84
C GLU A 59 -9.96 12.39 3.24
N SER A 60 -9.03 12.77 2.36
CA SER A 60 -8.10 13.88 2.60
C SER A 60 -8.85 15.21 2.70
N CYS A 61 -8.56 16.00 3.74
CA CYS A 61 -9.13 17.34 3.89
C CYS A 61 -8.53 18.37 2.92
N GLY A 62 -7.43 18.02 2.20
CA GLY A 62 -6.79 18.87 1.21
C GLY A 62 -5.93 20.01 1.76
N TRP A 63 -5.72 20.11 3.08
CA TRP A 63 -4.98 21.21 3.69
C TRP A 63 -3.48 21.19 3.36
N CYS A 64 -2.82 20.05 3.55
CA CYS A 64 -1.37 19.91 3.36
C CYS A 64 -1.07 19.55 1.90
N THR A 65 -0.19 20.28 1.25
CA THR A 65 0.22 20.01 -0.14
C THR A 65 0.69 18.56 -0.36
N PRO A 66 1.58 17.98 0.46
CA PRO A 66 2.00 16.59 0.24
C PRO A 66 0.82 15.60 0.26
N CYS A 67 -0.10 15.75 1.19
CA CYS A 67 -1.28 14.90 1.28
C CYS A 67 -2.25 15.14 0.10
N ARG A 68 -2.58 16.42 -0.17
CA ARG A 68 -3.53 16.82 -1.23
C ARG A 68 -3.10 16.36 -2.62
N ASP A 69 -1.80 16.47 -2.91
CA ASP A 69 -1.27 16.20 -4.25
C ASP A 69 -0.61 14.81 -4.32
N GLY A 70 0.03 14.35 -3.25
CA GLY A 70 0.73 13.07 -3.20
C GLY A 70 -0.20 11.85 -3.18
N LEU A 71 -1.31 11.88 -2.42
CA LEU A 71 -2.26 10.75 -2.43
C LEU A 71 -2.91 10.53 -3.80
N PRO A 72 -3.40 11.57 -4.51
CA PRO A 72 -3.87 11.40 -5.89
C PRO A 72 -2.80 10.92 -6.86
N TRP A 73 -1.55 11.32 -6.67
CA TRP A 73 -0.44 10.82 -7.49
C TRP A 73 -0.18 9.33 -7.25
N GLY A 74 -0.12 8.91 -5.99
CA GLY A 74 -0.01 7.49 -5.64
C GLY A 74 -1.14 6.64 -6.21
N VAL A 75 -2.38 7.14 -6.16
CA VAL A 75 -3.55 6.47 -6.77
C VAL A 75 -3.38 6.32 -8.29
N LYS A 76 -2.90 7.35 -9.00
CA LYS A 76 -2.65 7.27 -10.45
C LYS A 76 -1.58 6.25 -10.81
N ILE A 77 -0.50 6.18 -10.03
CA ILE A 77 0.55 5.19 -10.23
C ILE A 77 -0.01 3.78 -10.02
N LEU A 78 -0.73 3.56 -8.93
CA LEU A 78 -1.36 2.27 -8.64
C LEU A 78 -2.39 1.88 -9.70
N ASP A 79 -3.16 2.84 -10.21
CA ASP A 79 -4.10 2.59 -11.31
C ASP A 79 -3.38 2.13 -12.59
N ALA A 80 -2.26 2.76 -12.93
CA ALA A 80 -1.44 2.36 -14.07
C ALA A 80 -0.88 0.94 -13.89
N ILE A 81 -0.33 0.62 -12.71
CA ILE A 81 0.19 -0.72 -12.40
C ILE A 81 -0.93 -1.77 -12.43
N ASP A 82 -2.07 -1.48 -11.82
CA ASP A 82 -3.21 -2.39 -11.71
C ASP A 82 -3.82 -2.71 -13.08
N ASN A 83 -3.79 -1.74 -14.01
CA ASN A 83 -4.24 -1.92 -15.40
C ASN A 83 -3.12 -2.40 -16.35
N GLY A 84 -1.97 -2.79 -15.83
CA GLY A 84 -0.85 -3.28 -16.63
C GLY A 84 -0.15 -2.22 -17.49
N GLN A 85 -0.26 -0.95 -17.15
CA GLN A 85 0.40 0.17 -17.84
C GLN A 85 1.55 0.75 -17.03
N GLY A 86 1.83 0.18 -15.85
CA GLY A 86 2.89 0.61 -14.96
C GLY A 86 4.27 0.19 -15.44
N THR A 87 5.27 0.86 -14.90
CA THR A 87 6.69 0.61 -15.15
C THR A 87 7.43 0.28 -13.84
N ALA A 88 8.64 -0.26 -13.93
CA ALA A 88 9.48 -0.49 -12.75
C ALA A 88 9.77 0.83 -12.00
N ASP A 89 9.93 1.94 -12.73
CA ASP A 89 10.11 3.27 -12.15
C ASP A 89 8.88 3.72 -11.34
N ASP A 90 7.68 3.34 -11.74
CA ASP A 90 6.45 3.65 -11.01
C ASP A 90 6.41 2.94 -9.64
N VAL A 91 6.90 1.71 -9.54
CA VAL A 91 6.98 1.00 -8.26
C VAL A 91 8.04 1.63 -7.34
N GLU A 92 9.18 2.07 -7.90
CA GLU A 92 10.18 2.81 -7.13
C GLU A 92 9.61 4.16 -6.62
N LYS A 93 8.87 4.88 -7.47
CA LYS A 93 8.19 6.14 -7.08
C LYS A 93 7.14 5.94 -5.98
N LEU A 94 6.42 4.82 -5.97
CA LEU A 94 5.55 4.50 -4.83
C LEU A 94 6.36 4.38 -3.53
N GLY A 95 7.51 3.73 -3.58
CA GLY A 95 8.42 3.63 -2.44
C GLY A 95 8.98 4.99 -1.99
N GLU A 96 9.26 5.91 -2.92
CA GLU A 96 9.66 7.28 -2.60
C GLU A 96 8.50 8.05 -1.96
N LEU A 97 7.32 7.96 -2.53
CA LEU A 97 6.11 8.62 -2.05
C LEU A 97 5.78 8.24 -0.61
N THR A 98 6.01 6.98 -0.22
CA THR A 98 5.80 6.56 1.17
C THR A 98 6.70 7.31 2.15
N ARG A 99 7.93 7.66 1.74
CA ARG A 99 8.86 8.45 2.56
C ARG A 99 8.48 9.93 2.58
N ASP A 100 8.00 10.47 1.46
CA ASP A 100 7.65 11.88 1.30
C ASP A 100 6.34 12.26 2.00
N LEU A 101 5.45 11.29 2.21
CA LEU A 101 4.19 11.47 2.95
C LEU A 101 4.26 10.98 4.41
N TRP A 102 5.44 10.59 4.89
CA TRP A 102 5.63 10.05 6.24
C TRP A 102 5.52 11.10 7.33
N LEU A 103 5.68 10.67 8.57
CA LEU A 103 5.60 11.52 9.76
C LEU A 103 6.47 12.78 9.64
N GLY A 104 5.93 13.91 10.06
CA GLY A 104 6.59 15.22 10.02
C GLY A 104 6.50 15.93 8.66
N LYS A 105 5.92 15.33 7.62
CA LYS A 105 5.71 15.96 6.31
C LYS A 105 4.32 16.59 6.15
N THR A 106 3.38 16.20 6.99
CA THR A 106 2.00 16.72 7.02
C THR A 106 1.61 17.10 8.45
N PHE A 107 0.57 17.92 8.61
CA PHE A 107 0.13 18.40 9.93
C PHE A 107 -0.60 17.34 10.75
N CYS A 108 -1.14 16.31 10.14
CA CYS A 108 -1.84 15.23 10.83
C CYS A 108 -1.36 13.87 10.35
N ALA A 109 -1.85 12.81 10.99
CA ALA A 109 -1.46 11.43 10.70
C ALA A 109 -2.21 10.80 9.50
N HIS A 110 -3.03 11.55 8.74
CA HIS A 110 -3.81 10.98 7.64
C HIS A 110 -2.92 10.41 6.53
N ALA A 111 -1.99 11.21 6.00
CA ALA A 111 -1.08 10.75 4.95
C ALA A 111 -0.10 9.68 5.46
N PRO A 112 0.56 9.80 6.63
CA PRO A 112 1.32 8.70 7.21
C PRO A 112 0.51 7.41 7.35
N GLY A 113 -0.74 7.50 7.84
CA GLY A 113 -1.64 6.37 7.96
C GLY A 113 -2.03 5.74 6.62
N ALA A 114 -2.08 6.52 5.53
CA ALA A 114 -2.25 6.00 4.18
C ALA A 114 -1.00 5.24 3.69
N MET A 115 0.17 5.65 4.13
CA MET A 115 1.43 5.04 3.70
C MET A 115 1.74 3.71 4.39
N GLU A 116 1.27 3.47 5.62
CA GLU A 116 1.51 2.22 6.34
C GLU A 116 1.10 0.97 5.54
N PRO A 117 -0.16 0.81 5.06
CA PRO A 117 -0.53 -0.34 4.26
C PRO A 117 0.24 -0.42 2.94
N LEU A 118 0.54 0.71 2.29
CA LEU A 118 1.30 0.73 1.06
C LEU A 118 2.76 0.29 1.28
N MET A 119 3.40 0.77 2.34
CA MET A 119 4.75 0.35 2.72
C MET A 119 4.84 -1.15 2.97
N SER A 120 3.89 -1.71 3.71
CA SER A 120 3.86 -3.14 4.00
C SER A 120 3.49 -3.97 2.78
N ALA A 121 2.63 -3.48 1.88
CA ALA A 121 2.36 -4.11 0.60
C ALA A 121 3.64 -4.20 -0.26
N LEU A 122 4.36 -3.09 -0.42
CA LEU A 122 5.63 -3.07 -1.15
C LEU A 122 6.72 -3.93 -0.49
N LYS A 123 6.68 -4.09 0.84
CA LYS A 123 7.63 -4.91 1.59
C LYS A 123 7.40 -6.41 1.39
N TYR A 124 6.16 -6.86 1.52
CA TYR A 124 5.83 -8.28 1.58
C TYR A 124 5.33 -8.85 0.24
N PHE A 125 4.75 -8.01 -0.61
CA PHE A 125 4.09 -8.41 -1.85
C PHE A 125 4.68 -7.72 -3.09
N ARG A 126 5.93 -7.22 -3.01
CA ARG A 126 6.63 -6.58 -4.13
C ARG A 126 6.56 -7.39 -5.42
N HIS A 127 6.63 -8.71 -5.32
CA HIS A 127 6.58 -9.63 -6.44
C HIS A 127 5.26 -9.54 -7.24
N GLU A 128 4.14 -9.17 -6.61
CA GLU A 128 2.87 -8.98 -7.31
C GLU A 128 2.89 -7.70 -8.16
N PHE A 129 3.48 -6.61 -7.63
CA PHE A 129 3.68 -5.37 -8.38
C PHE A 129 4.58 -5.60 -9.59
N ASP A 130 5.71 -6.26 -9.39
CA ASP A 130 6.67 -6.57 -10.47
C ASP A 130 6.06 -7.54 -11.50
N GLY A 131 5.22 -8.48 -11.07
CA GLY A 131 4.52 -9.42 -11.94
C GLY A 131 3.52 -8.75 -12.89
N LYS A 132 2.79 -7.73 -12.43
CA LYS A 132 1.88 -6.95 -13.29
C LYS A 132 2.64 -6.17 -14.38
N ILE A 133 3.80 -5.63 -14.06
CA ILE A 133 4.65 -4.91 -15.00
C ILE A 133 5.25 -5.86 -16.04
N ALA A 134 5.78 -7.01 -15.62
CA ALA A 134 6.41 -7.99 -16.50
C ALA A 134 5.42 -8.60 -17.51
N SER A 135 4.17 -8.83 -17.11
CA SER A 135 3.13 -9.35 -18.01
C SER A 135 2.80 -8.37 -19.13
N THR A 136 2.81 -7.08 -18.85
CA THR A 136 2.56 -6.03 -19.85
C THR A 136 3.71 -5.89 -20.85
N THR A 137 4.96 -5.94 -20.39
CA THR A 137 6.12 -5.87 -21.28
C THR A 137 6.10 -7.01 -22.30
N ASN A 138 5.75 -8.22 -21.85
CA ASN A 138 5.62 -9.38 -22.73
C ASN A 138 4.47 -9.24 -23.76
N ALA A 139 3.33 -8.65 -23.37
CA ALA A 139 2.19 -8.43 -24.26
C ALA A 139 2.51 -7.39 -25.35
N VAL A 140 3.22 -6.33 -25.01
CA VAL A 140 3.67 -5.30 -25.96
C VAL A 140 4.69 -5.87 -26.96
N GLU A 141 5.64 -6.70 -26.50
CA GLU A 141 6.63 -7.37 -27.37
C GLU A 141 6.00 -8.39 -28.32
N GLN A 142 4.86 -8.99 -27.93
CA GLN A 142 4.13 -9.95 -28.78
C GLN A 142 3.10 -9.28 -29.72
N GLY A 143 2.94 -7.96 -29.67
CA GLY A 143 2.08 -7.20 -30.58
C GLY A 143 0.59 -7.40 -30.36
N GLU A 144 0.16 -7.77 -29.16
CA GLU A 144 -1.24 -8.03 -28.80
C GLU A 144 -1.98 -6.79 -28.25
N VAL A 145 -1.40 -5.57 -28.41
CA VAL A 145 -2.01 -4.29 -27.98
C VAL A 145 -2.07 -3.32 -29.14
#